data_4cd40ed2a171a72ce2ec8cdd167f4f59
#
_entry.id   4cd40ed2a171a72ce2ec8cdd167f4f59
#
_cell.length_a   1.000
_cell.length_b   1.000
_cell.length_c   1.000
_cell.angle_alpha   90.00
_cell.angle_beta   90.00
_cell.angle_gamma   90.00
#
_symmetry.space_group_name_H-M   'P 1'
#
loop_
_entity.id
_entity.type
_entity.pdbx_description
1 polymer ?
#
loop_
_entity_poly.entity_id
_entity_poly.type
_entity_poly.pdbx_seq_one_letter_code
_entity_poly.pdbx_strand_id
1 'polypeptide(L)'
;MSNKEPITVEGLKKLSEELVFLKEKKRPEIVNAISEARSHGDLKENAEYHAAKEQQSLNEGRIQEVEDTIARANVIDVTKLENDGKVIFGATVSLQDLDSNEKIKYKLVGKDEADIKKKFIFYQSPIGKGLIGKNNGDLVEINTPSGKKNF
;
A
#
# COMPACT_ATOMS: atom_id res chain seq x y z
N MET A 1 8.15 22.19 -2.17
CA MET A 1 8.79 20.91 -1.80
C MET A 1 8.04 19.74 -2.39
N SER A 2 8.79 18.84 -2.95
CA SER A 2 8.21 17.66 -3.55
C SER A 2 7.83 16.65 -2.45
N ASN A 3 6.54 16.37 -2.28
CA ASN A 3 6.06 15.32 -1.40
C ASN A 3 5.95 13.99 -2.16
N LYS A 4 6.92 13.73 -3.03
CA LYS A 4 6.92 12.50 -3.82
C LYS A 4 7.20 11.29 -2.94
N GLU A 5 6.40 10.26 -3.12
CA GLU A 5 6.55 9.00 -2.42
C GLU A 5 7.05 7.93 -3.38
N PRO A 6 8.08 7.16 -2.99
CA PRO A 6 8.58 6.10 -3.87
C PRO A 6 7.54 5.00 -4.04
N ILE A 7 7.42 4.50 -5.27
CA ILE A 7 6.52 3.40 -5.59
C ILE A 7 7.17 2.55 -6.68
N THR A 8 6.92 1.24 -6.65
CA THR A 8 7.41 0.36 -7.70
C THR A 8 6.52 0.47 -8.95
N VAL A 9 7.04 0.00 -10.09
CA VAL A 9 6.27 -0.03 -11.34
C VAL A 9 5.00 -0.87 -11.18
N GLU A 10 5.12 -2.02 -10.52
CA GLU A 10 3.98 -2.91 -10.25
C GLU A 10 2.95 -2.25 -9.34
N GLY A 11 3.40 -1.53 -8.31
CA GLY A 11 2.50 -0.83 -7.39
C GLY A 11 1.72 0.26 -8.10
N LEU A 12 2.39 1.04 -8.95
CA LEU A 12 1.72 2.07 -9.74
C LEU A 12 0.69 1.46 -10.69
N LYS A 13 1.03 0.34 -11.32
CA LYS A 13 0.09 -0.38 -12.19
C LYS A 13 -1.15 -0.80 -11.44
N LYS A 14 -1.00 -1.38 -10.25
CA LYS A 14 -2.13 -1.80 -9.40
C LYS A 14 -3.01 -0.64 -9.00
N LEU A 15 -2.42 0.50 -8.61
CA LEU A 15 -3.18 1.69 -8.26
C LEU A 15 -3.94 2.23 -9.46
N SER A 16 -3.33 2.25 -10.64
CA SER A 16 -3.97 2.71 -11.86
C SER A 16 -5.15 1.82 -12.25
N GLU A 17 -5.00 0.50 -12.10
CA GLU A 17 -6.08 -0.46 -12.35
C GLU A 17 -7.21 -0.29 -11.34
N GLU A 18 -6.89 -0.08 -10.07
CA GLU A 18 -7.88 0.19 -9.04
C GLU A 18 -8.67 1.46 -9.36
N LEU A 19 -7.99 2.52 -9.79
CA LEU A 19 -8.64 3.78 -10.14
C LEU A 19 -9.64 3.60 -11.28
N VAL A 20 -9.26 2.86 -12.32
CA VAL A 20 -10.16 2.56 -13.44
C VAL A 20 -11.40 1.80 -12.96
N PHE A 21 -11.19 0.77 -12.13
CA PHE A 21 -12.28 0.00 -11.55
C PHE A 21 -13.23 0.86 -10.72
N LEU A 22 -12.69 1.73 -9.86
CA LEU A 22 -13.50 2.59 -9.00
C LEU A 22 -14.35 3.59 -9.81
N LYS A 23 -13.79 4.13 -10.89
CA LYS A 23 -14.47 5.14 -11.72
C LYS A 23 -15.41 4.53 -12.74
N GLU A 24 -15.02 3.45 -13.40
CA GLU A 24 -15.75 2.92 -14.54
C GLU A 24 -16.75 1.82 -14.20
N LYS A 25 -16.50 1.11 -13.09
CA LYS A 25 -17.39 0.02 -12.67
C LYS A 25 -18.10 0.32 -11.37
N LYS A 26 -17.37 0.62 -10.32
CA LYS A 26 -17.97 0.78 -8.99
C LYS A 26 -18.82 2.04 -8.88
N ARG A 27 -18.36 3.15 -9.42
CA ARG A 27 -19.11 4.41 -9.38
C ARG A 27 -20.48 4.28 -10.06
N PRO A 28 -20.58 3.73 -11.30
CA PRO A 28 -21.88 3.52 -11.94
C PRO A 28 -22.80 2.57 -11.17
N GLU A 29 -22.26 1.51 -10.57
CA GLU A 29 -23.05 0.59 -9.75
C GLU A 29 -23.67 1.31 -8.55
N ILE A 30 -22.91 2.17 -7.90
CA ILE A 30 -23.39 2.94 -6.76
C ILE A 30 -24.45 3.96 -7.19
N VAL A 31 -24.23 4.65 -8.31
CA VAL A 31 -25.22 5.60 -8.86
C VAL A 31 -26.54 4.88 -9.15
N ASN A 32 -26.48 3.68 -9.74
CA ASN A 32 -27.66 2.86 -10.01
C ASN A 32 -28.34 2.44 -8.70
N ALA A 33 -27.55 2.05 -7.68
CA ALA A 33 -28.10 1.69 -6.37
C ALA A 33 -28.82 2.85 -5.71
N ILE A 34 -28.29 4.07 -5.83
CA ILE A 34 -28.93 5.27 -5.30
C ILE A 34 -30.25 5.52 -6.02
N SER A 35 -30.24 5.45 -7.36
CA SER A 35 -31.43 5.66 -8.20
C SER A 35 -32.52 4.64 -7.85
N GLU A 36 -32.15 3.37 -7.73
CA GLU A 36 -33.08 2.31 -7.35
C GLU A 36 -33.65 2.53 -5.95
N ALA A 37 -32.80 2.87 -5.00
CA ALA A 37 -33.24 3.11 -3.62
C ALA A 37 -34.21 4.30 -3.52
N ARG A 38 -33.98 5.35 -4.33
CA ARG A 38 -34.87 6.52 -4.37
C ARG A 38 -36.26 6.17 -4.89
N SER A 39 -36.38 5.14 -5.71
CA SER A 39 -37.68 4.71 -6.24
C SER A 39 -38.55 4.03 -5.17
N HIS A 40 -37.99 3.65 -4.02
CA HIS A 40 -38.69 2.95 -2.95
C HIS A 40 -39.37 3.87 -1.92
N GLY A 41 -39.35 5.17 -2.12
CA GLY A 41 -40.16 6.10 -1.32
C GLY A 41 -39.37 7.12 -0.52
N ASP A 42 -39.75 7.34 0.76
CA ASP A 42 -39.25 8.41 1.62
C ASP A 42 -37.72 8.31 1.83
N LEU A 43 -37.03 9.37 1.43
CA LEU A 43 -35.55 9.42 1.52
C LEU A 43 -35.03 9.49 2.96
N LYS A 44 -35.81 10.07 3.88
CA LYS A 44 -35.36 10.22 5.27
C LYS A 44 -35.31 8.91 6.02
N GLU A 45 -36.23 7.98 5.71
CA GLU A 45 -36.35 6.70 6.41
C GLU A 45 -35.85 5.53 5.53
N ASN A 46 -35.34 5.82 4.35
CA ASN A 46 -34.90 4.80 3.40
C ASN A 46 -33.47 4.35 3.73
N ALA A 47 -33.35 3.22 4.44
CA ALA A 47 -32.06 2.66 4.83
C ALA A 47 -31.19 2.28 3.62
N GLU A 48 -31.80 1.81 2.54
CA GLU A 48 -31.06 1.47 1.32
C GLU A 48 -30.47 2.71 0.66
N TYR A 49 -31.23 3.80 0.63
CA TYR A 49 -30.73 5.08 0.11
C TYR A 49 -29.55 5.60 0.94
N HIS A 50 -29.66 5.57 2.27
CA HIS A 50 -28.58 6.05 3.14
C HIS A 50 -27.34 5.17 3.02
N ALA A 51 -27.51 3.85 2.93
CA ALA A 51 -26.38 2.93 2.74
C ALA A 51 -25.69 3.19 1.39
N ALA A 52 -26.45 3.40 0.33
CA ALA A 52 -25.89 3.69 -0.99
C ALA A 52 -25.14 5.04 -1.01
N LYS A 53 -25.66 6.06 -0.33
CA LYS A 53 -24.99 7.35 -0.21
C LYS A 53 -23.69 7.23 0.57
N GLU A 54 -23.67 6.42 1.61
CA GLU A 54 -22.45 6.15 2.37
C GLU A 54 -21.41 5.45 1.50
N GLN A 55 -21.83 4.46 0.72
CA GLN A 55 -20.96 3.78 -0.25
C GLN A 55 -20.39 4.76 -1.27
N GLN A 56 -21.20 5.71 -1.75
CA GLN A 56 -20.76 6.75 -2.66
C GLN A 56 -19.65 7.60 -2.02
N SER A 57 -19.85 8.03 -0.77
CA SER A 57 -18.88 8.83 -0.06
C SER A 57 -17.55 8.10 0.10
N LEU A 58 -17.59 6.83 0.51
CA LEU A 58 -16.40 6.00 0.69
C LEU A 58 -15.68 5.78 -0.64
N ASN A 59 -16.43 5.53 -1.71
CA ASN A 59 -15.84 5.31 -3.02
C ASN A 59 -15.17 6.57 -3.56
N GLU A 60 -15.84 7.73 -3.48
CA GLU A 60 -15.25 8.99 -3.92
C GLU A 60 -14.03 9.38 -3.08
N GLY A 61 -14.06 9.10 -1.78
CA GLY A 61 -12.90 9.30 -0.92
C GLY A 61 -11.72 8.42 -1.32
N ARG A 62 -11.97 7.17 -1.67
CA ARG A 62 -10.90 6.27 -2.13
C ARG A 62 -10.36 6.71 -3.49
N ILE A 63 -11.22 7.15 -4.40
CA ILE A 63 -10.79 7.68 -5.70
C ILE A 63 -9.84 8.85 -5.49
N GLN A 64 -10.22 9.79 -4.63
CA GLN A 64 -9.40 10.96 -4.32
C GLN A 64 -8.04 10.54 -3.75
N GLU A 65 -8.03 9.61 -2.81
CA GLU A 65 -6.82 9.09 -2.20
C GLU A 65 -5.89 8.44 -3.23
N VAL A 66 -6.44 7.60 -4.12
CA VAL A 66 -5.66 6.94 -5.17
C VAL A 66 -5.11 7.95 -6.17
N GLU A 67 -5.94 8.93 -6.60
CA GLU A 67 -5.49 9.98 -7.52
C GLU A 67 -4.36 10.80 -6.92
N ASP A 68 -4.47 11.16 -5.63
CA ASP A 68 -3.42 11.91 -4.94
C ASP A 68 -2.13 11.10 -4.84
N THR A 69 -2.24 9.81 -4.54
CA THR A 69 -1.09 8.92 -4.45
C THR A 69 -0.38 8.80 -5.79
N ILE A 70 -1.13 8.63 -6.87
CA ILE A 70 -0.57 8.55 -8.23
C ILE A 70 0.11 9.87 -8.60
N ALA A 71 -0.52 11.01 -8.27
CA ALA A 71 0.03 12.32 -8.58
C ALA A 71 1.37 12.59 -7.86
N ARG A 72 1.54 12.04 -6.65
CA ARG A 72 2.76 12.21 -5.86
C ARG A 72 3.77 11.07 -6.06
N ALA A 73 3.44 10.08 -6.89
CA ALA A 73 4.29 8.92 -7.06
C ALA A 73 5.62 9.26 -7.71
N ASN A 74 6.68 8.76 -7.10
CA ASN A 74 8.01 8.73 -7.68
C ASN A 74 8.31 7.29 -8.05
N VAL A 75 8.11 6.95 -9.33
CA VAL A 75 8.22 5.57 -9.80
C VAL A 75 9.68 5.15 -9.83
N ILE A 76 10.00 4.07 -9.13
CA ILE A 76 11.33 3.49 -9.09
C ILE A 76 11.29 2.14 -9.78
N ASP A 77 12.03 2.04 -10.88
CA ASP A 77 12.19 0.77 -11.59
C ASP A 77 13.35 0.02 -10.96
N VAL A 78 13.00 -0.93 -10.08
CA VAL A 78 13.99 -1.68 -9.31
C VAL A 78 14.86 -2.59 -10.20
N THR A 79 14.40 -2.90 -11.41
CA THR A 79 15.20 -3.71 -12.35
C THR A 79 16.38 -2.93 -12.91
N LYS A 80 16.37 -1.60 -12.83
CA LYS A 80 17.42 -0.72 -13.32
C LYS A 80 18.38 -0.28 -12.23
N LEU A 81 18.15 -0.67 -10.99
CA LEU A 81 19.01 -0.32 -9.88
C LEU A 81 20.18 -1.31 -9.79
N GLU A 82 21.36 -0.79 -9.47
CA GLU A 82 22.52 -1.64 -9.25
C GLU A 82 22.38 -2.41 -7.94
N ASN A 83 22.66 -3.70 -8.00
CA ASN A 83 22.66 -4.55 -6.83
C ASN A 83 24.11 -4.74 -6.36
N ASP A 84 24.53 -3.91 -5.41
CA ASP A 84 25.88 -3.95 -4.84
C ASP A 84 25.90 -4.61 -3.46
N GLY A 85 24.86 -5.33 -3.10
CA GLY A 85 24.71 -5.97 -1.80
C GLY A 85 24.13 -5.06 -0.72
N LYS A 86 23.81 -3.83 -1.07
CA LYS A 86 23.23 -2.86 -0.14
C LYS A 86 21.70 -2.89 -0.22
N VAL A 87 21.05 -2.78 0.94
CA VAL A 87 19.59 -2.75 1.01
C VAL A 87 19.08 -1.39 0.55
N ILE A 88 18.23 -1.41 -0.49
CA ILE A 88 17.62 -0.21 -1.06
C ILE A 88 16.11 -0.43 -1.20
N PHE A 89 15.39 0.64 -1.52
CA PHE A 89 13.94 0.56 -1.79
C PHE A 89 13.68 -0.46 -2.92
N GLY A 90 12.66 -1.28 -2.73
CA GLY A 90 12.27 -2.30 -3.70
C GLY A 90 13.07 -3.60 -3.60
N ALA A 91 14.11 -3.64 -2.78
CA ALA A 91 14.93 -4.83 -2.62
C ALA A 91 14.18 -5.92 -1.83
N THR A 92 14.45 -7.17 -2.21
CA THR A 92 14.04 -8.33 -1.42
C THR A 92 15.22 -8.72 -0.53
N VAL A 93 15.00 -8.72 0.77
CA VAL A 93 16.06 -8.96 1.76
C VAL A 93 15.80 -10.28 2.47
N SER A 94 16.82 -11.14 2.48
CA SER A 94 16.80 -12.36 3.26
C SER A 94 17.39 -12.09 4.64
N LEU A 95 16.61 -12.36 5.68
CA LEU A 95 16.99 -12.14 7.08
C LEU A 95 16.99 -13.44 7.84
N GLN A 96 17.87 -13.53 8.83
CA GLN A 96 17.84 -14.59 9.82
C GLN A 96 17.58 -13.97 11.17
N ASP A 97 16.49 -14.38 11.84
CA ASP A 97 16.23 -13.98 13.22
C ASP A 97 17.23 -14.72 14.11
N LEU A 98 18.13 -13.96 14.75
CA LEU A 98 19.21 -14.57 15.53
C LEU A 98 18.72 -15.25 16.81
N ASP A 99 17.53 -14.89 17.29
CA ASP A 99 16.94 -15.48 18.49
C ASP A 99 16.27 -16.83 18.19
N SER A 100 15.57 -16.94 17.08
CA SER A 100 14.81 -18.14 16.70
C SER A 100 15.47 -18.96 15.60
N ASN A 101 16.49 -18.43 14.93
CA ASN A 101 17.16 -18.98 13.75
C ASN A 101 16.23 -19.13 12.53
N GLU A 102 15.06 -18.51 12.55
CA GLU A 102 14.16 -18.50 11.40
C GLU A 102 14.67 -17.60 10.30
N LYS A 103 14.48 -18.04 9.05
CA LYS A 103 14.83 -17.25 7.87
C LYS A 103 13.57 -16.66 7.28
N ILE A 104 13.60 -15.35 7.00
CA ILE A 104 12.46 -14.60 6.48
C ILE A 104 12.95 -13.77 5.30
N LYS A 105 12.11 -13.66 4.26
CA LYS A 105 12.37 -12.75 3.14
C LYS A 105 11.32 -11.65 3.14
N TYR A 106 11.79 -10.40 3.13
CA TYR A 106 10.92 -9.25 3.02
C TYR A 106 11.27 -8.43 1.79
N LYS A 107 10.25 -7.87 1.12
CA LYS A 107 10.44 -6.88 0.07
C LYS A 107 10.07 -5.52 0.64
N LEU A 108 10.94 -4.53 0.43
CA LEU A 108 10.73 -3.16 0.90
C LEU A 108 9.96 -2.38 -0.15
N VAL A 109 8.77 -1.94 0.18
CA VAL A 109 7.83 -1.32 -0.75
C VAL A 109 7.30 0.01 -0.22
N GLY A 110 6.54 0.72 -1.06
CA GLY A 110 5.87 1.94 -0.67
C GLY A 110 4.67 1.68 0.23
N LYS A 111 4.10 2.76 0.76
CA LYS A 111 3.02 2.70 1.73
C LYS A 111 1.81 1.90 1.25
N ASP A 112 1.37 2.13 0.01
CA ASP A 112 0.17 1.47 -0.52
C ASP A 112 0.41 0.04 -1.02
N GLU A 113 1.67 -0.36 -1.13
CA GLU A 113 2.05 -1.70 -1.56
C GLU A 113 2.27 -2.66 -0.39
N ALA A 114 2.37 -2.14 0.84
CA ALA A 114 2.70 -2.93 2.02
C ALA A 114 1.61 -3.96 2.32
N ASP A 115 2.02 -5.22 2.48
CA ASP A 115 1.14 -6.32 2.82
C ASP A 115 1.94 -7.38 3.56
N ILE A 116 1.73 -7.48 4.86
CA ILE A 116 2.47 -8.42 5.72
C ILE A 116 2.26 -9.87 5.28
N LYS A 117 1.08 -10.22 4.78
CA LYS A 117 0.79 -11.58 4.30
C LYS A 117 1.66 -11.97 3.12
N LYS A 118 2.01 -11.01 2.26
CA LYS A 118 2.88 -11.22 1.11
C LYS A 118 4.34 -10.99 1.44
N LYS A 119 4.66 -10.64 2.71
CA LYS A 119 6.00 -10.27 3.15
C LYS A 119 6.49 -8.98 2.48
N PHE A 120 5.57 -8.08 2.13
CA PHE A 120 5.88 -6.74 1.63
C PHE A 120 5.76 -5.77 2.79
N ILE A 121 6.87 -5.15 3.17
CA ILE A 121 6.89 -4.22 4.29
C ILE A 121 7.15 -2.80 3.80
N PHE A 122 6.53 -1.85 4.48
CA PHE A 122 6.73 -0.43 4.18
C PHE A 122 8.19 -0.06 4.49
N TYR A 123 8.86 0.59 3.56
CA TYR A 123 10.29 0.93 3.69
C TYR A 123 10.58 1.84 4.89
N GLN A 124 9.60 2.62 5.35
CA GLN A 124 9.72 3.46 6.54
C GLN A 124 9.19 2.81 7.82
N SER A 125 8.79 1.54 7.78
CA SER A 125 8.46 0.79 8.99
C SER A 125 9.71 0.61 9.86
N PRO A 126 9.57 0.26 11.14
CA PRO A 126 10.76 0.02 11.98
C PRO A 126 11.74 -0.97 11.38
N ILE A 127 11.24 -2.07 10.80
CA ILE A 127 12.09 -3.06 10.13
C ILE A 127 12.71 -2.47 8.87
N GLY A 128 11.92 -1.79 8.05
CA GLY A 128 12.40 -1.16 6.83
C GLY A 128 13.48 -0.13 7.08
N LYS A 129 13.27 0.76 8.05
CA LYS A 129 14.25 1.78 8.42
C LYS A 129 15.55 1.16 8.95
N GLY A 130 15.43 0.07 9.69
CA GLY A 130 16.60 -0.62 10.25
C GLY A 130 17.43 -1.33 9.19
N LEU A 131 16.80 -1.75 8.09
CA LEU A 131 17.46 -2.51 7.02
C LEU A 131 18.06 -1.63 5.93
N ILE A 132 17.39 -0.53 5.56
CA ILE A 132 17.85 0.34 4.46
C ILE A 132 19.24 0.88 4.78
N GLY A 133 20.13 0.77 3.80
CA GLY A 133 21.51 1.21 3.92
C GLY A 133 22.45 0.17 4.50
N LYS A 134 21.93 -0.96 4.97
CA LYS A 134 22.77 -2.06 5.45
C LYS A 134 23.30 -2.90 4.30
N ASN A 135 24.42 -3.57 4.54
CA ASN A 135 25.03 -4.43 3.55
C ASN A 135 24.76 -5.90 3.85
N ASN A 136 24.86 -6.72 2.83
CA ASN A 136 24.75 -8.16 2.98
C ASN A 136 25.77 -8.66 4.03
N GLY A 137 25.28 -9.41 5.00
CA GLY A 137 26.10 -9.93 6.10
C GLY A 137 26.10 -9.06 7.35
N ASP A 138 25.52 -7.86 7.31
CA ASP A 138 25.47 -6.98 8.48
C ASP A 138 24.53 -7.54 9.55
N LEU A 139 24.89 -7.28 10.80
CA LEU A 139 24.02 -7.54 11.95
C LEU A 139 23.16 -6.31 12.19
N VAL A 140 21.86 -6.51 12.37
CA VAL A 140 20.91 -5.42 12.50
C VAL A 140 20.09 -5.59 13.78
N GLU A 141 20.06 -4.55 14.62
CA GLU A 141 19.18 -4.49 15.78
C GLU A 141 18.01 -3.58 15.45
N ILE A 142 16.79 -4.10 15.60
CA ILE A 142 15.56 -3.39 15.24
C ILE A 142 14.64 -3.31 16.44
N ASN A 143 14.20 -2.09 16.76
CA ASN A 143 13.18 -1.88 17.78
C ASN A 143 11.80 -2.09 17.16
N THR A 144 11.07 -3.11 17.62
CA THR A 144 9.70 -3.38 17.17
C THR A 144 8.75 -3.14 18.34
N PRO A 145 7.42 -3.04 18.08
CA PRO A 145 6.43 -2.94 19.15
C PRO A 145 6.48 -4.11 20.14
N SER A 146 6.97 -5.27 19.72
CA SER A 146 7.12 -6.45 20.58
C SER A 146 8.50 -6.54 21.24
N GLY A 147 9.36 -5.53 21.06
CA GLY A 147 10.71 -5.47 21.66
C GLY A 147 11.82 -5.40 20.62
N LYS A 148 13.06 -5.48 21.09
CA LYS A 148 14.23 -5.46 20.22
C LYS A 148 14.42 -6.82 19.57
N LYS A 149 14.67 -6.83 18.26
CA LYS A 149 15.00 -8.04 17.51
C LYS A 149 16.32 -7.86 16.78
N ASN A 150 17.09 -8.94 16.70
CA ASN A 150 18.39 -8.95 16.03
C ASN A 150 18.32 -9.85 14.79
N PHE A 151 18.81 -9.31 13.65
CA PHE A 151 18.83 -10.03 12.38
C PHE A 151 20.20 -10.04 11.73
#